data_a918963e52bde9e4c13ab16c7f081a90
#
_entry.id   a918963e52bde9e4c13ab16c7f081a90
#
_cell.length_a   1.000
_cell.length_b   1.000
_cell.length_c   1.000
_cell.angle_alpha   90.00
_cell.angle_beta   90.00
_cell.angle_gamma   90.00
#
_symmetry.space_group_name_H-M   'P 1'
#
loop_
_entity.id
_entity.type
_entity.pdbx_description
1 polymer ?
#
loop_
_entity_poly.entity_id
_entity_poly.type
_entity_poly.pdbx_seq_one_letter_code
_entity_poly.pdbx_strand_id
1 'polypeptide(L)'
;MFPFDSTAFSAAWNAHDLDTIMAMSSDDCEFHSSAGSDPRGTVYVGPYAVRAAYANLFAAYPDAQWSDSRSTLIGESRVLTEWRFIAIKPDGTKLKLDGLDVLELSNGKVKIKNSYRKSIL
;
A
#
# COMPACT_ATOMS: atom_id res chain seq x y z
N MET A 1 -2.14 19.11 -13.44
CA MET A 1 -3.14 18.50 -12.55
C MET A 1 -2.70 17.10 -12.17
N PHE A 2 -2.83 16.76 -10.92
CA PHE A 2 -2.52 15.43 -10.41
C PHE A 2 -3.73 14.52 -10.70
N PRO A 3 -3.65 13.54 -11.64
CA PRO A 3 -4.82 12.75 -12.04
C PRO A 3 -5.23 11.69 -11.01
N PHE A 4 -4.40 11.46 -10.01
CA PHE A 4 -4.62 10.46 -8.96
C PHE A 4 -4.80 11.18 -7.63
N ASP A 5 -5.87 10.84 -6.91
CA ASP A 5 -6.14 11.43 -5.60
C ASP A 5 -5.44 10.62 -4.51
N SER A 6 -4.20 11.02 -4.19
CA SER A 6 -3.40 10.33 -3.18
C SER A 6 -3.98 10.48 -1.77
N THR A 7 -4.67 11.59 -1.48
CA THR A 7 -5.33 11.79 -0.18
C THR A 7 -6.47 10.80 -0.01
N ALA A 8 -7.30 10.62 -1.04
CA ALA A 8 -8.38 9.66 -1.01
C ALA A 8 -7.87 8.22 -0.90
N PHE A 9 -6.78 7.91 -1.60
CA PHE A 9 -6.17 6.57 -1.53
C PHE A 9 -5.64 6.27 -0.13
N SER A 10 -4.92 7.21 0.47
CA SER A 10 -4.42 7.07 1.85
C SER A 10 -5.57 6.94 2.85
N ALA A 11 -6.64 7.70 2.68
CA ALA A 11 -7.82 7.59 3.54
C ALA A 11 -8.48 6.21 3.44
N ALA A 12 -8.57 5.65 2.24
CA ALA A 12 -9.11 4.31 2.03
C ALA A 12 -8.27 3.24 2.73
N TRP A 13 -6.94 3.35 2.67
CA TRP A 13 -6.05 2.44 3.37
C TRP A 13 -6.23 2.53 4.88
N ASN A 14 -6.31 3.73 5.44
CA ASN A 14 -6.51 3.91 6.88
C ASN A 14 -7.90 3.45 7.34
N ALA A 15 -8.89 3.49 6.48
CA ALA A 15 -10.22 2.96 6.75
C ALA A 15 -10.34 1.46 6.53
N HIS A 16 -9.29 0.80 6.00
CA HIS A 16 -9.31 -0.60 5.57
C HIS A 16 -10.43 -0.87 4.56
N ASP A 17 -10.67 0.09 3.67
CA ASP A 17 -11.77 0.06 2.70
C ASP A 17 -11.31 -0.61 1.40
N LEU A 18 -11.39 -1.94 1.38
CA LEU A 18 -10.94 -2.73 0.24
C LEU A 18 -11.65 -2.35 -1.06
N ASP A 19 -12.95 -2.09 -1.00
CA ASP A 19 -13.71 -1.77 -2.21
C ASP A 19 -13.20 -0.48 -2.85
N THR A 20 -12.98 0.56 -2.06
CA THR A 20 -12.44 1.83 -2.57
C THR A 20 -11.00 1.67 -3.06
N ILE A 21 -10.16 0.95 -2.30
CA ILE A 21 -8.77 0.69 -2.73
C ILE A 21 -8.75 0.00 -4.09
N MET A 22 -9.57 -1.04 -4.27
CA MET A 22 -9.61 -1.78 -5.53
C MET A 22 -10.23 -0.96 -6.67
N ALA A 23 -11.22 -0.12 -6.37
CA ALA A 23 -11.80 0.78 -7.37
C ALA A 23 -10.77 1.80 -7.87
N MET A 24 -9.79 2.16 -7.06
CA MET A 24 -8.69 3.07 -7.43
C MET A 24 -7.50 2.34 -8.05
N SER A 25 -7.58 1.02 -8.20
CA SER A 25 -6.55 0.18 -8.80
C SER A 25 -6.97 -0.25 -10.21
N SER A 26 -6.00 -0.43 -11.09
CA SER A 26 -6.30 -0.85 -12.47
C SER A 26 -6.67 -2.33 -12.55
N ASP A 27 -7.28 -2.72 -13.67
CA ASP A 27 -7.70 -4.11 -13.89
C ASP A 27 -6.52 -5.09 -14.00
N ASP A 28 -5.33 -4.58 -14.30
CA ASP A 28 -4.09 -5.36 -14.38
C ASP A 28 -3.14 -5.03 -13.23
N CYS A 29 -3.67 -4.66 -12.08
CA CYS A 29 -2.88 -4.21 -10.95
C CYS A 29 -1.97 -5.31 -10.38
N GLU A 30 -0.88 -4.86 -9.75
CA GLU A 30 0.06 -5.70 -9.03
C GLU A 30 0.38 -5.09 -7.67
N PHE A 31 0.65 -5.94 -6.71
CA PHE A 31 1.17 -5.54 -5.41
C PHE A 31 2.51 -6.22 -5.17
N HIS A 32 3.55 -5.41 -4.98
CA HIS A 32 4.88 -5.88 -4.60
C HIS A 32 5.04 -5.63 -3.10
N SER A 33 4.97 -6.71 -2.32
CA SER A 33 5.02 -6.63 -0.86
C SER A 33 6.40 -6.20 -0.37
N SER A 34 6.45 -5.61 0.82
CA SER A 34 7.70 -5.22 1.46
C SER A 34 8.51 -6.41 2.01
N ALA A 35 7.98 -7.62 1.92
CA ALA A 35 8.62 -8.83 2.42
C ALA A 35 8.40 -9.99 1.45
N GLY A 36 9.25 -11.00 1.56
CA GLY A 36 9.18 -12.19 0.74
C GLY A 36 10.58 -12.69 0.38
N SER A 37 10.65 -13.82 -0.29
CA SER A 37 11.92 -14.46 -0.68
C SER A 37 12.48 -13.95 -2.01
N ASP A 38 11.69 -13.22 -2.78
CA ASP A 38 12.10 -12.64 -4.06
C ASP A 38 12.72 -11.26 -3.81
N PRO A 39 13.68 -10.82 -4.63
CA PRO A 39 14.25 -9.46 -4.49
C PRO A 39 13.23 -8.33 -4.49
N ARG A 40 12.08 -8.51 -5.13
CA ARG A 40 10.98 -7.53 -5.17
C ARG A 40 9.94 -7.76 -4.08
N GLY A 41 10.22 -8.61 -3.09
CA GLY A 41 9.22 -9.09 -2.17
C GLY A 41 8.29 -10.09 -2.86
N THR A 42 7.23 -10.53 -2.18
CA THR A 42 6.21 -11.35 -2.81
C THR A 42 5.41 -10.48 -3.78
N VAL A 43 5.27 -10.93 -5.01
CA VAL A 43 4.54 -10.21 -6.06
C VAL A 43 3.18 -10.87 -6.26
N TYR A 44 2.12 -10.08 -6.09
CA TYR A 44 0.74 -10.51 -6.35
C TYR A 44 0.28 -9.86 -7.65
N VAL A 45 -0.26 -10.64 -8.57
CA VAL A 45 -0.65 -10.17 -9.89
C VAL A 45 -2.15 -10.36 -10.11
N GLY A 46 -2.81 -9.28 -10.50
CA GLY A 46 -4.23 -9.26 -10.82
C GLY A 46 -5.11 -8.89 -9.63
N PRO A 47 -6.31 -8.34 -9.89
CA PRO A 47 -7.17 -7.80 -8.83
C PRO A 47 -7.55 -8.82 -7.77
N TYR A 48 -7.80 -10.06 -8.14
CA TYR A 48 -8.19 -11.09 -7.18
C TYR A 48 -7.08 -11.36 -6.17
N ALA A 49 -5.86 -11.62 -6.65
CA ALA A 49 -4.71 -11.90 -5.78
C ALA A 49 -4.31 -10.67 -4.96
N VAL A 50 -4.35 -9.49 -5.57
CA VAL A 50 -4.02 -8.23 -4.88
C VAL A 50 -5.02 -7.94 -3.77
N ARG A 51 -6.32 -8.06 -4.03
CA ARG A 51 -7.34 -7.87 -3.01
C ARG A 51 -7.17 -8.84 -1.84
N ALA A 52 -6.90 -10.11 -2.15
CA ALA A 52 -6.69 -11.13 -1.12
C ALA A 52 -5.47 -10.80 -0.25
N ALA A 53 -4.39 -10.32 -0.84
CA ALA A 53 -3.19 -9.92 -0.10
C ALA A 53 -3.48 -8.74 0.84
N TYR A 54 -4.22 -7.74 0.37
CA TYR A 54 -4.61 -6.59 1.20
C TYR A 54 -5.55 -7.03 2.34
N ALA A 55 -6.50 -7.90 2.04
CA ALA A 55 -7.42 -8.43 3.06
C ALA A 55 -6.65 -9.18 4.15
N ASN A 56 -5.66 -9.98 3.78
CA ASN A 56 -4.82 -10.69 4.74
C ASN A 56 -4.02 -9.75 5.62
N LEU A 57 -3.51 -8.65 5.05
CA LEU A 57 -2.81 -7.62 5.81
C LEU A 57 -3.73 -6.99 6.86
N PHE A 58 -4.94 -6.61 6.47
CA PHE A 58 -5.91 -6.01 7.38
C PHE A 58 -6.37 -7.01 8.45
N ALA A 59 -6.48 -8.30 8.11
CA ALA A 59 -6.82 -9.33 9.08
C ALA A 59 -5.68 -9.55 10.09
N ALA A 60 -4.42 -9.50 9.64
CA ALA A 60 -3.27 -9.66 10.51
C ALA A 60 -3.07 -8.45 11.44
N TYR A 61 -3.43 -7.25 10.97
CA TYR A 61 -3.28 -6.01 11.73
C TYR A 61 -4.57 -5.20 11.68
N PRO A 62 -5.61 -5.60 12.45
CA PRO A 62 -6.93 -4.95 12.35
C PRO A 62 -6.92 -3.46 12.70
N ASP A 63 -5.92 -3.01 13.46
CA ASP A 63 -5.76 -1.61 13.87
C ASP A 63 -4.70 -0.86 13.06
N ALA A 64 -4.20 -1.44 11.98
CA ALA A 64 -3.14 -0.83 11.19
C ALA A 64 -3.53 0.56 10.68
N GLN A 65 -2.61 1.51 10.84
CA GLN A 65 -2.72 2.86 10.32
C GLN A 65 -1.40 3.25 9.64
N TRP A 66 -1.51 4.02 8.58
CA TRP A 66 -0.38 4.61 7.88
C TRP A 66 -0.45 6.11 8.13
N SER A 67 0.23 6.55 9.21
CA SER A 67 0.14 7.94 9.67
C SER A 67 1.13 8.84 8.94
N ASP A 68 0.84 10.14 8.98
CA ASP A 68 1.71 11.19 8.44
C ASP A 68 2.03 11.01 6.96
N SER A 69 1.07 10.50 6.19
CA SER A 69 1.24 10.24 4.76
C SER A 69 1.57 11.52 4.00
N ARG A 70 2.60 11.42 3.16
CA ARG A 70 3.04 12.52 2.31
C ARG A 70 3.35 11.98 0.92
N SER A 71 2.69 12.54 -0.10
CA SER A 71 2.82 12.06 -1.47
C SER A 71 3.53 13.07 -2.36
N THR A 72 4.39 12.57 -3.22
CA THR A 72 5.17 13.36 -4.16
C THR A 72 5.05 12.72 -5.55
N LEU A 73 4.68 13.51 -6.56
CA LEU A 73 4.65 13.04 -7.94
C LEU A 73 6.07 12.94 -8.48
N ILE A 74 6.42 11.82 -9.07
CA ILE A 74 7.72 11.58 -9.69
C ILE A 74 7.47 11.37 -11.19
N GLY A 75 7.96 12.32 -12.02
CA GLY A 75 7.67 12.30 -13.45
C GLY A 75 6.17 12.43 -13.70
N GLU A 76 5.65 11.67 -14.68
CA GLU A 76 4.26 11.82 -15.13
C GLU A 76 3.33 10.73 -14.59
N SER A 77 3.89 9.59 -14.11
CA SER A 77 3.06 8.42 -13.83
C SER A 77 3.45 7.67 -12.56
N ARG A 78 4.29 8.24 -11.72
CA ARG A 78 4.69 7.60 -10.45
C ARG A 78 4.43 8.54 -9.29
N VAL A 79 4.02 7.94 -8.16
CA VAL A 79 3.79 8.69 -6.91
C VAL A 79 4.56 7.99 -5.81
N LEU A 80 5.35 8.77 -5.08
CA LEU A 80 6.01 8.31 -3.86
C LEU A 80 5.13 8.73 -2.69
N THR A 81 4.65 7.78 -1.88
CA THR A 81 3.91 8.08 -0.66
C THR A 81 4.71 7.57 0.53
N GLU A 82 5.20 8.48 1.36
CA GLU A 82 5.89 8.16 2.60
C GLU A 82 4.88 8.10 3.74
N TRP A 83 5.07 7.17 4.67
CA TRP A 83 4.16 6.99 5.80
C TRP A 83 4.88 6.32 6.97
N ARG A 84 4.21 6.33 8.12
CA ARG A 84 4.60 5.56 9.30
C ARG A 84 3.53 4.52 9.57
N PHE A 85 3.90 3.26 9.47
CA PHE A 85 3.01 2.14 9.76
C PHE A 85 2.94 1.95 11.27
N ILE A 86 1.72 1.97 11.81
CA ILE A 86 1.45 1.78 13.23
C ILE A 86 0.46 0.63 13.36
N ALA A 87 0.82 -0.39 14.14
CA ALA A 87 -0.04 -1.56 14.34
C ALA A 87 0.32 -2.25 15.65
N ILE A 88 -0.57 -3.11 16.11
CA ILE A 88 -0.34 -3.96 17.27
C ILE A 88 -0.33 -5.41 16.78
N LYS A 89 0.76 -6.13 17.08
CA LYS A 89 0.85 -7.55 16.76
C LYS A 89 -0.08 -8.37 17.66
N PRO A 90 -0.42 -9.61 17.26
CA PRO A 90 -1.26 -10.47 18.09
C PRO A 90 -0.74 -10.68 19.51
N ASP A 91 0.58 -10.60 19.72
CA ASP A 91 1.20 -10.73 21.04
C ASP A 91 1.17 -9.43 21.86
N GLY A 92 0.56 -8.37 21.35
CA GLY A 92 0.46 -7.08 22.00
C GLY A 92 1.62 -6.15 21.73
N THR A 93 2.65 -6.56 20.99
CA THR A 93 3.78 -5.71 20.64
C THR A 93 3.35 -4.61 19.68
N LYS A 94 3.69 -3.37 20.01
CA LYS A 94 3.41 -2.23 19.12
C LYS A 94 4.49 -2.14 18.04
N LEU A 95 4.05 -2.00 16.79
CA LEU A 95 4.92 -1.71 15.66
C LEU A 95 4.78 -0.24 15.29
N LYS A 96 5.92 0.39 14.99
CA LYS A 96 5.98 1.75 14.49
C LYS A 96 7.16 1.80 13.52
N LEU A 97 6.87 1.68 12.24
CA LEU A 97 7.88 1.47 11.21
C LEU A 97 7.67 2.45 10.06
N ASP A 98 8.72 3.19 9.73
CA ASP A 98 8.68 4.08 8.57
C ASP A 98 8.79 3.28 7.28
N GLY A 99 8.08 3.73 6.27
CA GLY A 99 8.12 3.12 4.96
C GLY A 99 7.59 4.04 3.89
N LEU A 100 7.48 3.47 2.71
CA LEU A 100 6.96 4.20 1.57
C LEU A 100 6.42 3.23 0.52
N ASP A 101 5.55 3.75 -0.31
CA ASP A 101 5.09 3.08 -1.52
C ASP A 101 5.58 3.86 -2.73
N VAL A 102 6.04 3.14 -3.74
CA VAL A 102 6.16 3.69 -5.09
C VAL A 102 4.94 3.18 -5.86
N LEU A 103 4.04 4.09 -6.22
CA LEU A 103 2.86 3.76 -6.99
C LEU A 103 3.12 4.07 -8.46
N GLU A 104 2.92 3.08 -9.32
CA GLU A 104 2.93 3.32 -10.76
C GLU A 104 1.48 3.44 -11.21
N LEU A 105 1.18 4.51 -11.94
CA LEU A 105 -0.17 4.85 -12.34
C LEU A 105 -0.42 4.51 -13.81
N SER A 106 -1.62 4.09 -14.11
CA SER A 106 -2.10 3.89 -15.48
C SER A 106 -3.53 4.42 -15.56
N ASN A 107 -3.75 5.41 -16.42
CA ASN A 107 -5.06 6.05 -16.60
C ASN A 107 -5.66 6.56 -15.28
N GLY A 108 -4.82 7.14 -14.41
CA GLY A 108 -5.24 7.69 -13.13
C GLY A 108 -5.53 6.66 -12.05
N LYS A 109 -5.21 5.39 -12.28
CA LYS A 109 -5.38 4.32 -11.30
C LYS A 109 -4.05 3.69 -10.95
N VAL A 110 -3.97 3.06 -9.80
CA VAL A 110 -2.77 2.35 -9.35
C VAL A 110 -2.62 1.06 -10.13
N LYS A 111 -1.56 0.98 -10.94
CA LYS A 111 -1.20 -0.25 -11.64
C LYS A 111 -0.28 -1.12 -10.79
N ILE A 112 0.73 -0.53 -10.15
CA ILE A 112 1.65 -1.25 -9.27
C ILE A 112 1.76 -0.49 -7.96
N LYS A 113 1.55 -1.19 -6.85
CA LYS A 113 1.84 -0.69 -5.52
C LYS A 113 3.08 -1.44 -5.03
N ASN A 114 4.21 -0.75 -5.03
CA ASN A 114 5.50 -1.31 -4.64
C ASN A 114 5.88 -0.76 -3.27
N SER A 115 5.80 -1.59 -2.24
CA SER A 115 5.96 -1.18 -0.85
C SER A 115 7.35 -1.49 -0.32
N TYR A 116 7.90 -0.54 0.42
CA TYR A 116 9.14 -0.67 1.17
C TYR A 116 8.87 -0.27 2.60
N ARG A 117 9.33 -1.06 3.55
CA ARG A 117 9.11 -0.77 4.97
C ARG A 117 10.34 -1.19 5.75
N LYS A 118 10.78 -0.33 6.68
CA LYS A 118 11.84 -0.69 7.61
C LYS A 118 11.38 -1.86 8.48
N SER A 119 12.33 -2.63 8.96
CA SER A 119 12.06 -3.74 9.85
C SER A 119 12.92 -3.63 11.10
N ILE A 120 12.43 -4.20 12.20
CA ILE A 120 13.17 -4.29 13.44
C ILE A 120 13.72 -5.71 13.53
N LEU A 121 15.03 -5.81 13.72
CA LEU A 121 15.71 -7.09 13.82
C LEU A 121 15.76 -7.59 15.27
#